data_60ba2b4720d0b302e05c803159938545
#
_entry.id   60ba2b4720d0b302e05c803159938545
#
_cell.length_a   1.000
_cell.length_b   1.000
_cell.length_c   1.000
_cell.angle_alpha   90.00
_cell.angle_beta   90.00
_cell.angle_gamma   90.00
#
_symmetry.space_group_name_H-M   'P 1'
#
loop_
_entity.id
_entity.type
_entity.pdbx_description
1 polymer ?
#
loop_
_entity_poly.entity_id
_entity_poly.type
_entity_poly.pdbx_seq_one_letter_code
_entity_poly.pdbx_strand_id
1 'polypeptide(L)'
;MLSAQLNFVVTLFGIMASAATLVAAEGNFVATTPVPAEYLVGFETIRESDSQELLRTLVEGEMQGRGTGQEGYLRAARWFATQLESYGFQPAGADGSWFQNVPFIKLATQPADCGFKVGVEEFIGGTAIGISDFAGAFEASLPVTFAVVTTNRPEIAEGTFAGRLLVIQSADRIRWDDAFIVRGKPACVLFVADDGRVRNEAVNESEKTPSSIPVAMVTTAAANALAARCGARADLFSANAPTENVLVSSSQMVQCRLKIERESVDVPNVVSWYPGTDETVRHEHVCVGAHLDHLGLQREELFPGADDNGSGSTAVLQLARAIHANPVKPRRSVLLMAFCAEERGLLGSKYYVAHPLKPVSDMICMLNIDMIGRNEESTSEPASENENTIHLVGSQDHSAAFHEMVRKANESVGFVFEYDEENRVDGRSDHASFSEKGVPVTFLFGGFNPHYHKTTDTMDGINFAKIANAARLDYLVLMMAAEQGRFALDEKK
;
A
#
# COMPACT_ATOMS: atom_id res chain seq x y z
N MET A 1 -81.28 -10.41 49.18
CA MET A 1 -79.93 -10.09 49.64
C MET A 1 -78.94 -10.86 48.79
N LEU A 2 -78.54 -10.39 47.65
CA LEU A 2 -77.40 -10.92 46.85
C LEU A 2 -76.83 -9.70 46.14
N SER A 3 -75.58 -9.39 46.50
CA SER A 3 -74.77 -8.35 45.87
C SER A 3 -74.06 -8.97 44.67
N ALA A 4 -74.27 -8.42 43.47
CA ALA A 4 -73.53 -8.75 42.29
C ALA A 4 -72.31 -7.83 42.20
N GLN A 5 -71.06 -8.43 42.18
CA GLN A 5 -69.84 -7.75 41.89
C GLN A 5 -69.59 -7.78 40.36
N LEU A 6 -69.47 -6.60 39.80
CA LEU A 6 -69.12 -6.40 38.37
C LEU A 6 -67.60 -6.27 38.26
N ASN A 7 -66.95 -7.25 37.64
CA ASN A 7 -65.52 -7.20 37.34
C ASN A 7 -65.31 -6.45 36.02
N PHE A 8 -64.64 -5.27 36.08
CA PHE A 8 -64.10 -4.55 34.90
C PHE A 8 -62.71 -5.06 34.61
N VAL A 9 -62.55 -5.72 33.48
CA VAL A 9 -61.22 -6.04 32.92
C VAL A 9 -60.78 -4.84 32.12
N VAL A 10 -59.80 -4.10 32.61
CA VAL A 10 -59.09 -3.05 31.86
C VAL A 10 -57.92 -3.71 31.15
N THR A 11 -58.03 -3.84 29.82
CA THR A 11 -56.89 -4.27 28.96
C THR A 11 -56.01 -3.06 28.69
N LEU A 12 -54.85 -3.00 29.37
CA LEU A 12 -53.82 -2.02 29.05
C LEU A 12 -53.08 -2.50 27.77
N PHE A 13 -53.30 -1.81 26.65
CA PHE A 13 -52.42 -1.85 25.51
C PHE A 13 -51.18 -1.02 25.84
N GLY A 14 -50.07 -1.69 26.20
CA GLY A 14 -48.77 -1.08 26.32
C GLY A 14 -48.19 -0.82 24.93
N ILE A 15 -48.19 0.45 24.54
CA ILE A 15 -47.39 0.91 23.40
C ILE A 15 -45.94 0.88 23.86
N MET A 16 -45.18 -0.15 23.42
CA MET A 16 -43.72 -0.10 23.53
C MET A 16 -43.21 0.92 22.50
N ALA A 17 -42.99 2.13 22.96
CA ALA A 17 -42.13 3.08 22.22
C ALA A 17 -40.71 2.56 22.35
N SER A 18 -40.19 1.98 21.25
CA SER A 18 -38.79 1.69 21.10
C SER A 18 -38.05 3.04 21.11
N ALA A 19 -37.46 3.38 22.24
CA ALA A 19 -36.48 4.46 22.30
C ALA A 19 -35.26 3.99 21.54
N ALA A 20 -35.08 4.45 20.31
CA ALA A 20 -33.80 4.32 19.61
C ALA A 20 -32.77 5.08 20.45
N THR A 21 -31.92 4.35 21.13
CA THR A 21 -30.77 4.92 21.86
C THR A 21 -29.79 5.40 20.83
N LEU A 22 -29.55 6.70 20.73
CA LEU A 22 -28.33 7.20 20.08
C LEU A 22 -27.18 6.61 20.89
N VAL A 23 -26.40 5.77 20.26
CA VAL A 23 -25.09 5.35 20.81
C VAL A 23 -24.28 6.63 20.86
N ALA A 24 -23.84 7.03 22.04
CA ALA A 24 -22.96 8.18 22.19
C ALA A 24 -21.69 7.86 21.42
N ALA A 25 -21.39 8.64 20.38
CA ALA A 25 -20.14 8.54 19.66
C ALA A 25 -19.00 8.90 20.63
N GLU A 26 -17.99 8.07 20.67
CA GLU A 26 -16.78 8.32 21.46
C GLU A 26 -15.94 9.38 20.71
N GLY A 27 -15.49 10.41 21.39
CA GLY A 27 -14.72 11.52 20.80
C GLY A 27 -15.56 12.63 20.15
N ASN A 28 -14.99 13.34 19.20
CA ASN A 28 -15.59 14.48 18.50
C ASN A 28 -16.56 14.07 17.35
N PHE A 29 -16.85 12.78 17.21
CA PHE A 29 -17.79 12.28 16.20
C PHE A 29 -19.23 12.53 16.62
N VAL A 30 -20.02 13.18 15.75
CA VAL A 30 -21.41 13.56 16.05
C VAL A 30 -22.36 12.90 15.06
N ALA A 31 -22.88 11.75 15.44
CA ALA A 31 -23.95 11.10 14.67
C ALA A 31 -25.25 11.94 14.74
N THR A 32 -25.89 12.12 13.59
CA THR A 32 -27.15 12.88 13.45
C THR A 32 -28.37 11.99 13.29
N THR A 33 -28.16 10.73 12.90
CA THR A 33 -29.21 9.72 12.77
C THR A 33 -28.83 8.44 13.53
N PRO A 34 -29.82 7.68 14.05
CA PRO A 34 -29.52 6.39 14.67
C PRO A 34 -29.09 5.37 13.60
N VAL A 35 -28.24 4.44 14.00
CA VAL A 35 -27.90 3.27 13.17
C VAL A 35 -29.17 2.46 12.85
N PRO A 36 -29.40 2.04 11.59
CA PRO A 36 -30.52 1.16 11.25
C PRO A 36 -30.53 -0.09 12.14
N ALA A 37 -31.71 -0.42 12.70
CA ALA A 37 -31.84 -1.49 13.70
C ALA A 37 -31.31 -2.85 13.21
N GLU A 38 -31.46 -3.12 11.91
CA GLU A 38 -30.99 -4.34 11.25
C GLU A 38 -29.44 -4.47 11.19
N TYR A 39 -28.73 -3.35 11.32
CA TYR A 39 -27.25 -3.33 11.28
C TYR A 39 -26.60 -3.06 12.64
N LEU A 40 -27.40 -2.73 13.65
CA LEU A 40 -26.92 -2.24 14.94
C LEU A 40 -26.02 -3.25 15.66
N VAL A 41 -26.38 -4.52 15.67
CA VAL A 41 -25.60 -5.55 16.38
C VAL A 41 -24.17 -5.67 15.81
N GLY A 42 -24.03 -5.70 14.49
CA GLY A 42 -22.72 -5.71 13.84
C GLY A 42 -21.94 -4.42 14.13
N PHE A 43 -22.58 -3.27 13.98
CA PHE A 43 -21.99 -1.96 14.23
C PHE A 43 -21.41 -1.84 15.66
N GLU A 44 -22.11 -2.31 16.68
CA GLU A 44 -21.66 -2.28 18.07
C GLU A 44 -20.50 -3.23 18.39
N THR A 45 -20.22 -4.20 17.52
CA THR A 45 -19.04 -5.06 17.67
C THR A 45 -17.74 -4.37 17.25
N ILE A 46 -17.81 -3.27 16.50
CA ILE A 46 -16.65 -2.50 16.08
C ILE A 46 -16.24 -1.57 17.23
N ARG A 47 -15.09 -1.85 17.85
CA ARG A 47 -14.62 -1.16 19.07
C ARG A 47 -13.18 -0.72 18.94
N GLU A 48 -12.85 0.39 19.60
CA GLU A 48 -11.50 0.91 19.70
C GLU A 48 -10.52 -0.08 20.33
N SER A 49 -10.94 -0.76 21.40
CA SER A 49 -10.11 -1.77 22.10
C SER A 49 -9.71 -2.92 21.17
N ASP A 50 -10.62 -3.36 20.31
CA ASP A 50 -10.37 -4.43 19.36
C ASP A 50 -9.48 -3.94 18.21
N SER A 51 -9.64 -2.67 17.78
CA SER A 51 -8.73 -2.03 16.82
C SER A 51 -7.32 -1.99 17.37
N GLN A 52 -7.16 -1.64 18.65
CA GLN A 52 -5.84 -1.59 19.30
C GLN A 52 -5.17 -2.99 19.37
N GLU A 53 -5.93 -4.03 19.68
CA GLU A 53 -5.40 -5.40 19.78
C GLU A 53 -4.98 -5.94 18.40
N LEU A 54 -5.84 -5.79 17.39
CA LEU A 54 -5.56 -6.23 16.02
C LEU A 54 -4.37 -5.47 15.43
N LEU A 55 -4.35 -4.14 15.57
CA LEU A 55 -3.26 -3.31 15.05
C LEU A 55 -1.93 -3.66 15.73
N ARG A 56 -1.94 -3.86 17.04
CA ARG A 56 -0.73 -4.26 17.78
C ARG A 56 -0.14 -5.55 17.20
N THR A 57 -0.96 -6.53 16.88
CA THR A 57 -0.49 -7.78 16.27
C THR A 57 0.16 -7.56 14.90
N LEU A 58 -0.37 -6.64 14.09
CA LEU A 58 0.18 -6.32 12.76
C LEU A 58 1.49 -5.52 12.84
N VAL A 59 1.66 -4.70 13.87
CA VAL A 59 2.75 -3.72 13.97
C VAL A 59 3.93 -4.25 14.77
N GLU A 60 3.65 -4.98 15.86
CA GLU A 60 4.67 -5.42 16.80
C GLU A 60 5.15 -6.85 16.52
N GLY A 61 6.33 -7.18 16.99
CA GLY A 61 6.87 -8.54 17.02
C GLY A 61 7.26 -9.11 15.66
N GLU A 62 6.70 -10.28 15.33
CA GLU A 62 7.15 -11.10 14.20
C GLU A 62 6.74 -10.58 12.81
N MET A 63 5.85 -9.60 12.74
CA MET A 63 5.38 -9.05 11.46
C MET A 63 6.42 -8.13 10.80
N GLN A 64 7.39 -7.62 11.54
CA GLN A 64 8.59 -6.94 11.03
C GLN A 64 8.29 -5.88 9.95
N GLY A 65 7.21 -5.09 10.16
CA GLY A 65 6.79 -4.04 9.23
C GLY A 65 6.29 -4.53 7.87
N ARG A 66 6.00 -5.83 7.73
CA ARG A 66 5.26 -6.44 6.60
C ARG A 66 5.82 -6.13 5.20
N GLY A 67 7.14 -6.00 5.07
CA GLY A 67 7.75 -5.67 3.77
C GLY A 67 7.39 -6.67 2.68
N THR A 68 7.04 -6.18 1.49
CA THR A 68 6.73 -7.00 0.31
C THR A 68 7.83 -8.03 0.04
N GLY A 69 7.48 -9.32 0.01
CA GLY A 69 8.42 -10.42 -0.22
C GLY A 69 9.30 -10.78 0.98
N GLN A 70 9.10 -10.15 2.13
CA GLN A 70 9.75 -10.51 3.40
C GLN A 70 8.91 -11.50 4.20
N GLU A 71 9.53 -12.24 5.09
CA GLU A 71 8.84 -13.23 5.92
C GLU A 71 7.77 -12.60 6.82
N GLY A 72 8.00 -11.37 7.30
CA GLY A 72 7.01 -10.61 8.09
C GLY A 72 5.69 -10.41 7.35
N TYR A 73 5.73 -10.12 6.05
CA TYR A 73 4.54 -10.04 5.22
C TYR A 73 3.80 -11.39 5.12
N LEU A 74 4.54 -12.47 4.87
CA LEU A 74 3.93 -13.80 4.75
C LEU A 74 3.27 -14.26 6.04
N ARG A 75 3.84 -13.91 7.20
CA ARG A 75 3.22 -14.15 8.51
C ARG A 75 1.95 -13.34 8.68
N ALA A 76 1.99 -12.06 8.34
CA ALA A 76 0.81 -11.18 8.40
C ALA A 76 -0.32 -11.71 7.50
N ALA A 77 -0.03 -12.13 6.27
CA ALA A 77 -1.01 -12.68 5.35
C ALA A 77 -1.67 -13.97 5.89
N ARG A 78 -0.87 -14.88 6.46
CA ARG A 78 -1.40 -16.11 7.09
C ARG A 78 -2.26 -15.79 8.31
N TRP A 79 -1.80 -14.89 9.17
CA TRP A 79 -2.55 -14.47 10.35
C TRP A 79 -3.86 -13.78 9.94
N PHE A 80 -3.84 -12.89 8.96
CA PHE A 80 -5.01 -12.19 8.45
C PHE A 80 -6.06 -13.19 7.91
N ALA A 81 -5.64 -14.19 7.14
CA ALA A 81 -6.49 -15.26 6.66
C ALA A 81 -7.13 -16.06 7.83
N THR A 82 -6.37 -16.37 8.88
CA THR A 82 -6.88 -17.05 10.08
C THR A 82 -7.94 -16.20 10.81
N GLN A 83 -7.76 -14.87 10.87
CA GLN A 83 -8.78 -14.00 11.44
C GLN A 83 -10.08 -14.04 10.62
N LEU A 84 -9.99 -13.94 9.30
CA LEU A 84 -11.15 -14.02 8.40
C LEU A 84 -11.89 -15.35 8.53
N GLU A 85 -11.15 -16.47 8.63
CA GLU A 85 -11.72 -17.80 8.89
C GLU A 85 -12.51 -17.83 10.21
N SER A 86 -11.96 -17.25 11.27
CA SER A 86 -12.62 -17.18 12.59
C SER A 86 -13.94 -16.39 12.56
N TYR A 87 -14.07 -15.45 11.62
CA TYR A 87 -15.28 -14.68 11.37
C TYR A 87 -16.19 -15.29 10.28
N GLY A 88 -16.00 -16.59 9.96
CA GLY A 88 -16.88 -17.36 9.09
C GLY A 88 -16.75 -17.02 7.59
N PHE A 89 -15.72 -16.29 7.18
CA PHE A 89 -15.38 -16.14 5.79
C PHE A 89 -14.82 -17.45 5.21
N GLN A 90 -14.92 -17.62 3.93
CA GLN A 90 -14.42 -18.76 3.18
C GLN A 90 -13.21 -18.34 2.33
N PRO A 91 -12.26 -19.24 2.08
CA PRO A 91 -11.17 -18.98 1.16
C PRO A 91 -11.71 -18.73 -0.25
N ALA A 92 -11.20 -17.72 -0.92
CA ALA A 92 -11.54 -17.36 -2.29
C ALA A 92 -10.31 -17.09 -3.15
N GLY A 93 -9.14 -17.48 -2.67
CA GLY A 93 -7.89 -17.45 -3.42
C GLY A 93 -7.82 -18.55 -4.49
N ALA A 94 -6.65 -18.68 -5.12
CA ALA A 94 -6.42 -19.71 -6.12
C ALA A 94 -6.54 -21.10 -5.52
N ASP A 95 -7.09 -22.06 -6.30
CA ASP A 95 -7.23 -23.46 -5.93
C ASP A 95 -7.96 -23.69 -4.59
N GLY A 96 -8.87 -22.78 -4.22
CA GLY A 96 -9.62 -22.86 -2.96
C GLY A 96 -8.80 -22.50 -1.72
N SER A 97 -7.64 -21.88 -1.89
CA SER A 97 -6.83 -21.33 -0.81
C SER A 97 -7.30 -19.92 -0.40
N TRP A 98 -6.63 -19.34 0.60
CA TRP A 98 -6.82 -17.95 1.00
C TRP A 98 -6.03 -16.96 0.13
N PHE A 99 -5.18 -17.46 -0.77
CA PHE A 99 -4.12 -16.69 -1.40
C PHE A 99 -4.27 -16.62 -2.91
N GLN A 100 -4.03 -15.43 -3.45
CA GLN A 100 -3.73 -15.22 -4.86
C GLN A 100 -2.26 -14.79 -4.96
N ASN A 101 -1.40 -15.69 -5.37
CA ASN A 101 0.02 -15.41 -5.48
C ASN A 101 0.31 -14.46 -6.64
N VAL A 102 0.92 -13.33 -6.33
CA VAL A 102 1.43 -12.36 -7.28
C VAL A 102 2.90 -12.71 -7.54
N PRO A 103 3.31 -12.96 -8.79
CA PRO A 103 4.65 -13.41 -9.08
C PRO A 103 5.67 -12.28 -9.02
N PHE A 104 6.74 -12.49 -8.23
CA PHE A 104 7.89 -11.59 -8.13
C PHE A 104 9.18 -12.33 -8.41
N ILE A 105 10.23 -11.56 -8.69
CA ILE A 105 11.61 -12.04 -8.74
C ILE A 105 12.38 -11.36 -7.62
N LYS A 106 12.96 -12.16 -6.76
CA LYS A 106 13.98 -11.73 -5.81
C LYS A 106 15.34 -11.75 -6.51
N LEU A 107 16.03 -10.64 -6.49
CA LEU A 107 17.40 -10.49 -6.93
C LEU A 107 18.29 -10.40 -5.70
N ALA A 108 19.37 -11.15 -5.68
CA ALA A 108 20.33 -11.10 -4.59
C ALA A 108 21.77 -11.12 -5.12
N THR A 109 22.69 -10.45 -4.43
CA THR A 109 24.12 -10.55 -4.66
C THR A 109 24.83 -11.07 -3.43
N GLN A 110 25.85 -11.90 -3.65
CA GLN A 110 26.81 -12.23 -2.61
C GLN A 110 27.95 -11.20 -2.65
N PRO A 111 28.29 -10.55 -1.53
CA PRO A 111 29.33 -9.52 -1.48
C PRO A 111 30.67 -9.96 -2.11
N ALA A 112 31.06 -11.20 -1.91
CA ALA A 112 32.31 -11.78 -2.47
C ALA A 112 32.26 -11.95 -4.00
N ASP A 113 31.10 -11.96 -4.61
CA ASP A 113 30.93 -12.20 -6.05
C ASP A 113 30.73 -10.90 -6.86
N CYS A 114 30.74 -9.74 -6.20
CA CYS A 114 30.53 -8.44 -6.83
C CYS A 114 31.65 -7.47 -6.44
N GLY A 115 32.13 -6.70 -7.42
CA GLY A 115 33.15 -5.70 -7.16
C GLY A 115 33.79 -5.18 -8.41
N PHE A 116 34.81 -4.35 -8.23
CA PHE A 116 35.67 -3.88 -9.30
C PHE A 116 37.14 -3.91 -8.88
N LYS A 117 38.00 -4.05 -9.88
CA LYS A 117 39.44 -4.12 -9.72
C LYS A 117 40.13 -3.20 -10.71
N VAL A 118 41.11 -2.45 -10.23
CA VAL A 118 41.98 -1.59 -11.04
C VAL A 118 43.43 -1.97 -10.75
N GLY A 119 44.13 -2.50 -11.76
CA GLY A 119 45.47 -3.00 -11.59
C GLY A 119 45.50 -4.20 -10.64
N VAL A 120 46.28 -4.09 -9.55
CA VAL A 120 46.41 -5.14 -8.52
C VAL A 120 45.45 -4.95 -7.34
N GLU A 121 44.76 -3.83 -7.30
CA GLU A 121 43.85 -3.50 -6.19
C GLU A 121 42.45 -3.92 -6.51
N GLU A 122 41.84 -4.71 -5.62
CA GLU A 122 40.49 -5.20 -5.70
C GLU A 122 39.61 -4.49 -4.66
N PHE A 123 38.49 -3.96 -5.14
CA PHE A 123 37.40 -3.51 -4.30
C PHE A 123 36.34 -4.59 -4.27
N ILE A 124 36.24 -5.28 -3.17
CA ILE A 124 35.24 -6.31 -3.00
C ILE A 124 33.90 -5.64 -2.73
N GLY A 125 32.79 -6.19 -3.28
CA GLY A 125 31.41 -5.74 -3.10
C GLY A 125 31.04 -5.51 -1.64
N GLY A 126 30.07 -6.15 -1.12
CA GLY A 126 29.53 -5.88 0.21
C GLY A 126 28.74 -4.59 0.20
N THR A 127 29.11 -3.64 1.05
CA THR A 127 28.45 -2.32 1.12
C THR A 127 28.88 -1.35 0.02
N ALA A 128 29.88 -1.70 -0.79
CA ALA A 128 30.45 -0.79 -1.79
C ALA A 128 29.68 -0.78 -3.12
N ILE A 129 29.13 -1.92 -3.51
CA ILE A 129 28.36 -2.09 -4.75
C ILE A 129 27.10 -2.91 -4.47
N GLY A 130 25.98 -2.54 -5.08
CA GLY A 130 24.70 -3.20 -4.87
C GLY A 130 23.85 -3.25 -6.10
N ILE A 131 22.69 -3.87 -5.97
CA ILE A 131 21.73 -4.09 -7.04
C ILE A 131 20.90 -2.82 -7.24
N SER A 132 20.65 -2.48 -8.50
CA SER A 132 19.49 -1.66 -8.87
C SER A 132 18.32 -2.58 -9.25
N ASP A 133 17.12 -2.06 -9.24
CA ASP A 133 15.89 -2.80 -9.61
C ASP A 133 15.94 -3.43 -11.01
N PHE A 134 16.86 -2.99 -11.87
CA PHE A 134 17.02 -3.45 -13.25
C PHE A 134 18.34 -4.19 -13.49
N ALA A 135 19.03 -4.59 -12.43
CA ALA A 135 20.35 -5.16 -12.52
C ALA A 135 20.38 -6.47 -13.33
N GLY A 136 21.35 -6.58 -14.23
CA GLY A 136 21.71 -7.81 -14.93
C GLY A 136 23.13 -8.27 -14.53
N ALA A 137 23.40 -9.57 -14.49
CA ALA A 137 24.74 -10.09 -14.26
C ALA A 137 25.68 -9.59 -15.34
N PHE A 138 26.92 -9.25 -14.94
CA PHE A 138 27.89 -8.65 -15.82
C PHE A 138 29.33 -8.95 -15.35
N GLU A 139 30.21 -9.30 -16.30
CA GLU A 139 31.62 -9.39 -16.05
C GLU A 139 32.41 -8.90 -17.30
N ALA A 140 33.15 -7.82 -17.15
CA ALA A 140 34.00 -7.28 -18.21
C ALA A 140 35.11 -6.41 -17.66
N SER A 141 36.14 -6.20 -18.49
CA SER A 141 37.21 -5.23 -18.27
C SER A 141 37.04 -4.08 -19.26
N LEU A 142 36.77 -2.87 -18.77
CA LEU A 142 36.39 -1.72 -19.57
C LEU A 142 37.16 -0.46 -19.17
N PRO A 143 37.50 0.43 -20.12
CA PRO A 143 37.89 1.79 -19.77
C PRO A 143 36.71 2.52 -19.14
N VAL A 144 36.97 3.47 -18.23
CA VAL A 144 35.95 4.13 -17.45
C VAL A 144 35.73 5.58 -17.86
N THR A 145 34.47 6.04 -17.74
CA THR A 145 34.10 7.46 -17.74
C THR A 145 33.35 7.77 -16.45
N PHE A 146 33.74 8.83 -15.77
CA PHE A 146 33.09 9.40 -14.62
C PHE A 146 32.26 10.59 -15.06
N ALA A 147 31.01 10.64 -14.64
CA ALA A 147 30.06 11.69 -14.96
C ALA A 147 29.39 12.22 -13.67
N VAL A 148 29.45 13.53 -13.50
CA VAL A 148 28.65 14.24 -12.53
C VAL A 148 27.74 15.16 -13.33
N VAL A 149 26.41 15.06 -13.20
CA VAL A 149 25.49 15.78 -14.06
C VAL A 149 24.41 16.49 -13.25
N THR A 150 24.10 17.71 -13.67
CA THR A 150 22.96 18.48 -13.15
C THR A 150 21.66 18.08 -13.84
N THR A 151 20.53 18.65 -13.46
CA THR A 151 19.26 18.49 -14.18
C THR A 151 19.36 18.96 -15.64
N ASN A 152 20.21 19.97 -15.92
CA ASN A 152 20.54 20.39 -17.27
C ASN A 152 21.78 19.62 -17.76
N ARG A 153 21.57 18.43 -18.28
CA ARG A 153 22.63 17.53 -18.73
C ARG A 153 23.40 18.11 -19.92
N PRO A 154 24.71 17.87 -20.00
CA PRO A 154 25.51 18.35 -21.14
C PRO A 154 25.12 17.61 -22.43
N GLU A 155 25.16 18.30 -23.55
CA GLU A 155 25.05 17.63 -24.84
C GLU A 155 26.28 16.73 -25.07
N ILE A 156 26.01 15.51 -25.54
CA ILE A 156 27.04 14.53 -25.90
C ILE A 156 26.79 14.01 -27.31
N ALA A 157 27.87 13.60 -27.98
CA ALA A 157 27.76 12.91 -29.24
C ALA A 157 27.20 11.49 -29.02
N GLU A 158 26.55 10.93 -30.03
CA GLU A 158 26.10 9.54 -29.98
C GLU A 158 27.28 8.58 -29.77
N GLY A 159 27.16 7.65 -28.83
CA GLY A 159 28.21 6.68 -28.53
C GLY A 159 29.38 7.23 -27.71
N THR A 160 29.27 8.41 -27.09
CA THR A 160 30.35 9.00 -26.26
C THR A 160 30.91 8.03 -25.22
N PHE A 161 30.06 7.12 -24.70
CA PHE A 161 30.45 6.12 -23.68
C PHE A 161 30.54 4.70 -24.25
N ALA A 162 30.50 4.54 -25.56
CA ALA A 162 30.50 3.21 -26.17
C ALA A 162 31.72 2.37 -25.74
N GLY A 163 31.46 1.13 -25.30
CA GLY A 163 32.50 0.21 -24.82
C GLY A 163 33.13 0.64 -23.49
N ARG A 164 32.50 1.51 -22.71
CA ARG A 164 33.05 2.04 -21.45
C ARG A 164 32.17 1.71 -20.27
N LEU A 165 32.76 1.61 -19.09
CA LEU A 165 32.06 1.68 -17.82
C LEU A 165 31.73 3.14 -17.54
N LEU A 166 30.44 3.46 -17.37
CA LEU A 166 29.97 4.79 -16.94
C LEU A 166 29.69 4.77 -15.44
N VAL A 167 30.42 5.60 -14.67
CA VAL A 167 30.12 5.86 -13.25
C VAL A 167 29.48 7.24 -13.17
N ILE A 168 28.22 7.31 -12.74
CA ILE A 168 27.43 8.53 -12.86
C ILE A 168 26.72 8.93 -11.57
N GLN A 169 26.80 10.21 -11.19
CA GLN A 169 25.99 10.89 -10.20
C GLN A 169 25.14 11.96 -10.88
N SER A 170 23.86 12.06 -10.52
CA SER A 170 22.93 13.05 -11.05
C SER A 170 22.27 13.86 -9.93
N ALA A 171 21.97 15.13 -10.21
CA ALA A 171 21.23 16.01 -9.30
C ALA A 171 19.76 15.59 -9.12
N ASP A 172 19.21 14.90 -10.11
CA ASP A 172 17.85 14.35 -10.10
C ASP A 172 17.87 12.82 -10.23
N ARG A 173 16.70 12.21 -10.15
CA ARG A 173 16.57 10.76 -10.33
C ARG A 173 16.87 10.41 -11.79
N ILE A 174 17.98 9.69 -12.00
CA ILE A 174 18.39 9.19 -13.32
C ILE A 174 18.19 7.67 -13.38
N ARG A 175 17.75 7.17 -14.53
CA ARG A 175 17.54 5.75 -14.81
C ARG A 175 18.38 5.35 -16.03
N TRP A 176 18.51 4.04 -16.24
CA TRP A 176 19.26 3.48 -17.38
C TRP A 176 18.69 3.85 -18.75
N ASP A 177 17.37 4.16 -18.81
CA ASP A 177 16.65 4.58 -20.01
C ASP A 177 16.64 6.12 -20.24
N ASP A 178 17.36 6.87 -19.40
CA ASP A 178 17.57 8.31 -19.59
C ASP A 178 18.23 8.61 -20.93
N ALA A 179 17.75 9.63 -21.64
CA ALA A 179 18.22 10.00 -22.97
C ALA A 179 19.74 10.24 -23.04
N PHE A 180 20.33 10.78 -21.96
CA PHE A 180 21.77 10.98 -21.86
C PHE A 180 22.55 9.65 -21.86
N ILE A 181 22.08 8.66 -21.09
CA ILE A 181 22.69 7.33 -21.02
C ILE A 181 22.48 6.56 -22.32
N VAL A 182 21.23 6.54 -22.82
CA VAL A 182 20.88 5.83 -24.06
C VAL A 182 21.65 6.37 -25.23
N ARG A 183 21.80 7.71 -25.36
CA ARG A 183 22.62 8.35 -26.41
C ARG A 183 24.09 8.03 -26.26
N GLY A 184 24.60 7.95 -25.02
CA GLY A 184 26.01 7.67 -24.73
C GLY A 184 26.44 6.23 -25.01
N LYS A 185 25.49 5.26 -25.00
CA LYS A 185 25.69 3.84 -25.25
C LYS A 185 26.78 3.20 -24.38
N PRO A 186 26.79 3.36 -23.06
CA PRO A 186 27.79 2.70 -22.20
C PRO A 186 27.63 1.17 -22.24
N ALA A 187 28.70 0.45 -21.97
CA ALA A 187 28.66 -1.01 -21.83
C ALA A 187 28.10 -1.47 -20.47
N CYS A 188 28.29 -0.64 -19.44
CA CYS A 188 27.75 -0.83 -18.08
C CYS A 188 27.61 0.53 -17.38
N VAL A 189 26.67 0.65 -16.46
CA VAL A 189 26.44 1.86 -15.67
C VAL A 189 26.49 1.56 -14.18
N LEU A 190 27.28 2.33 -13.45
CA LEU A 190 27.28 2.38 -12.00
C LEU A 190 26.66 3.71 -11.56
N PHE A 191 25.48 3.66 -10.95
CA PHE A 191 24.85 4.83 -10.36
C PHE A 191 25.45 5.09 -8.98
N VAL A 192 26.03 6.27 -8.80
CA VAL A 192 26.55 6.68 -7.50
C VAL A 192 25.39 7.07 -6.60
N ALA A 193 25.31 6.46 -5.44
CA ALA A 193 24.29 6.69 -4.44
C ALA A 193 24.91 6.82 -3.05
N ASP A 194 24.16 7.43 -2.14
CA ASP A 194 24.49 7.40 -0.72
C ASP A 194 24.59 5.95 -0.23
N ASP A 195 25.46 5.70 0.72
CA ASP A 195 25.70 4.35 1.28
C ASP A 195 24.37 3.69 1.70
N GLY A 196 23.42 4.53 2.07
CA GLY A 196 22.08 4.17 2.42
C GLY A 196 21.22 3.56 1.30
N ARG A 197 21.52 3.73 0.03
CA ARG A 197 20.72 3.25 -1.12
C ARG A 197 21.32 2.01 -1.81
N VAL A 198 22.53 1.63 -1.46
CA VAL A 198 23.18 0.43 -2.02
C VAL A 198 22.62 -0.81 -1.33
N ARG A 199 21.96 -1.69 -2.06
CA ARG A 199 21.26 -2.87 -1.54
C ARG A 199 21.84 -4.15 -2.15
N ASN A 200 21.89 -5.21 -1.37
CA ASN A 200 22.31 -6.54 -1.85
C ASN A 200 21.12 -7.40 -2.29
N GLU A 201 19.90 -6.98 -1.97
CA GLU A 201 18.68 -7.66 -2.35
C GLU A 201 17.63 -6.67 -2.88
N ALA A 202 16.85 -7.10 -3.87
CA ALA A 202 15.69 -6.39 -4.38
C ALA A 202 14.58 -7.39 -4.76
N VAL A 203 13.33 -7.02 -4.56
CA VAL A 203 12.17 -7.80 -5.01
C VAL A 203 11.46 -6.99 -6.07
N ASN A 204 11.26 -7.55 -7.25
CA ASN A 204 10.67 -6.89 -8.40
C ASN A 204 9.56 -7.74 -9.01
N GLU A 205 8.66 -7.11 -9.76
CA GLU A 205 7.70 -7.82 -10.62
C GLU A 205 8.41 -8.81 -11.54
N SER A 206 7.85 -10.00 -11.70
CA SER A 206 8.44 -11.06 -12.54
C SER A 206 8.54 -10.66 -14.02
N GLU A 207 7.60 -9.80 -14.47
CA GLU A 207 7.53 -9.32 -15.86
C GLU A 207 8.38 -8.08 -16.13
N LYS A 208 9.01 -7.51 -15.08
CA LYS A 208 9.85 -6.33 -15.25
C LYS A 208 11.03 -6.64 -16.15
N THR A 209 11.06 -6.02 -17.31
CA THR A 209 12.14 -6.19 -18.29
C THR A 209 13.46 -5.74 -17.67
N PRO A 210 14.49 -6.61 -17.63
CA PRO A 210 15.82 -6.20 -17.22
C PRO A 210 16.31 -5.03 -18.07
N SER A 211 17.16 -4.18 -17.51
CA SER A 211 17.84 -3.14 -18.27
C SER A 211 18.55 -3.75 -19.48
N SER A 212 18.46 -3.12 -20.64
CA SER A 212 19.22 -3.49 -21.83
C SER A 212 20.73 -3.25 -21.66
N ILE A 213 21.12 -2.51 -20.62
CA ILE A 213 22.49 -2.18 -20.24
C ILE A 213 22.70 -2.70 -18.82
N PRO A 214 23.75 -3.47 -18.50
CA PRO A 214 24.04 -3.85 -17.12
C PRO A 214 24.18 -2.63 -16.22
N VAL A 215 23.46 -2.64 -15.10
CA VAL A 215 23.42 -1.52 -14.14
C VAL A 215 23.60 -2.00 -12.72
N ALA A 216 24.29 -1.20 -11.90
CA ALA A 216 24.44 -1.42 -10.47
C ALA A 216 24.48 -0.07 -9.72
N MET A 217 24.33 -0.14 -8.40
CA MET A 217 24.54 1.00 -7.51
C MET A 217 25.95 0.91 -6.93
N VAL A 218 26.60 2.04 -6.71
CA VAL A 218 27.90 2.12 -6.06
C VAL A 218 27.90 3.24 -5.02
N THR A 219 28.53 3.00 -3.85
CA THR A 219 28.63 4.02 -2.81
C THR A 219 29.51 5.19 -3.27
N THR A 220 29.21 6.39 -2.76
CA THR A 220 30.01 7.60 -3.03
C THR A 220 31.49 7.39 -2.67
N ALA A 221 31.78 6.73 -1.56
CA ALA A 221 33.13 6.42 -1.10
C ALA A 221 33.88 5.52 -2.11
N ALA A 222 33.23 4.44 -2.57
CA ALA A 222 33.84 3.51 -3.54
C ALA A 222 33.99 4.15 -4.93
N ALA A 223 33.02 4.96 -5.38
CA ALA A 223 33.13 5.71 -6.64
C ALA A 223 34.28 6.70 -6.62
N ASN A 224 34.49 7.42 -5.53
CA ASN A 224 35.64 8.33 -5.33
C ASN A 224 37.00 7.58 -5.29
N ALA A 225 37.03 6.46 -4.59
CA ALA A 225 38.22 5.62 -4.56
C ALA A 225 38.56 5.10 -5.96
N LEU A 226 37.58 4.68 -6.76
CA LEU A 226 37.75 4.27 -8.15
C LEU A 226 38.22 5.45 -9.01
N ALA A 227 37.64 6.63 -8.87
CA ALA A 227 38.03 7.85 -9.61
C ALA A 227 39.49 8.20 -9.37
N ALA A 228 39.94 8.21 -8.11
CA ALA A 228 41.34 8.48 -7.76
C ALA A 228 42.31 7.52 -8.42
N ARG A 229 42.02 6.22 -8.44
CA ARG A 229 42.86 5.20 -9.06
C ARG A 229 42.91 5.30 -10.58
N CYS A 230 41.87 5.88 -11.16
CA CYS A 230 41.82 6.12 -12.62
C CYS A 230 42.33 7.50 -13.03
N GLY A 231 42.98 8.26 -12.11
CA GLY A 231 43.55 9.56 -12.37
C GLY A 231 42.58 10.73 -12.36
N ALA A 232 41.34 10.53 -11.85
CA ALA A 232 40.40 11.60 -11.59
C ALA A 232 40.52 12.12 -10.14
N ARG A 233 39.76 13.18 -9.80
CA ARG A 233 39.74 13.72 -8.42
C ARG A 233 39.17 12.67 -7.46
N ALA A 234 39.77 12.56 -6.26
CA ALA A 234 39.31 11.66 -5.21
C ALA A 234 38.03 12.11 -4.51
N ASP A 235 37.55 13.32 -4.76
CA ASP A 235 36.36 13.96 -4.23
C ASP A 235 35.38 14.35 -5.35
N LEU A 236 35.39 13.61 -6.45
CA LEU A 236 34.57 13.89 -7.64
C LEU A 236 33.07 13.79 -7.33
N PHE A 237 32.69 12.83 -6.51
CA PHE A 237 31.30 12.57 -6.11
C PHE A 237 31.07 13.04 -4.67
N SER A 238 29.89 13.56 -4.38
CA SER A 238 29.54 14.06 -3.05
C SER A 238 28.14 13.64 -2.64
N ALA A 239 27.81 13.75 -1.34
CA ALA A 239 26.45 13.52 -0.87
C ALA A 239 25.47 14.63 -1.28
N ASN A 240 25.96 15.79 -1.67
CA ASN A 240 25.14 16.90 -2.11
C ASN A 240 24.79 16.78 -3.60
N ALA A 241 23.65 17.33 -3.99
CA ALA A 241 23.27 17.41 -5.39
C ALA A 241 24.30 18.16 -6.23
N PRO A 242 24.69 17.63 -7.41
CA PRO A 242 25.63 18.30 -8.30
C PRO A 242 25.16 19.70 -8.74
N THR A 243 26.08 20.65 -8.70
CA THR A 243 25.85 22.03 -9.16
C THR A 243 26.49 22.35 -10.52
N GLU A 244 27.37 21.47 -11.01
CA GLU A 244 28.03 21.60 -12.31
C GLU A 244 28.16 20.25 -13.01
N ASN A 245 28.26 20.26 -14.34
CA ASN A 245 28.48 19.08 -15.14
C ASN A 245 29.98 18.79 -15.27
N VAL A 246 30.39 17.58 -14.92
CA VAL A 246 31.79 17.11 -15.05
C VAL A 246 31.83 15.79 -15.78
N LEU A 247 32.65 15.66 -16.82
CA LEU A 247 32.92 14.43 -17.53
C LEU A 247 34.44 14.18 -17.57
N VAL A 248 34.88 13.04 -17.01
CA VAL A 248 36.28 12.64 -16.97
C VAL A 248 36.41 11.23 -17.52
N SER A 249 37.13 11.07 -18.61
CA SER A 249 37.38 9.76 -19.18
C SER A 249 38.81 9.30 -18.88
N SER A 250 38.95 8.03 -18.51
CA SER A 250 40.23 7.38 -18.26
C SER A 250 40.40 6.17 -19.16
N SER A 251 41.62 5.91 -19.61
CA SER A 251 41.99 4.70 -20.35
C SER A 251 42.33 3.53 -19.42
N GLN A 252 42.38 3.74 -18.12
CA GLN A 252 42.57 2.68 -17.15
C GLN A 252 41.47 1.63 -17.28
N MET A 253 41.87 0.36 -17.34
CA MET A 253 40.97 -0.76 -17.41
C MET A 253 40.43 -1.09 -16.02
N VAL A 254 39.14 -1.07 -15.89
CA VAL A 254 38.41 -1.48 -14.68
C VAL A 254 37.76 -2.82 -14.96
N GLN A 255 38.18 -3.85 -14.25
CA GLN A 255 37.43 -5.11 -14.23
C GLN A 255 36.25 -4.95 -13.29
N CYS A 256 35.05 -5.04 -13.84
CA CYS A 256 33.80 -4.99 -13.09
C CYS A 256 33.14 -6.37 -13.14
N ARG A 257 32.74 -6.88 -11.98
CA ARG A 257 31.97 -8.12 -11.86
C ARG A 257 30.75 -7.87 -11.00
N LEU A 258 29.59 -8.27 -11.53
CA LEU A 258 28.31 -8.26 -10.84
C LEU A 258 27.63 -9.60 -11.07
N LYS A 259 27.60 -10.45 -10.05
CA LYS A 259 26.90 -11.73 -10.09
C LYS A 259 25.58 -11.56 -9.35
N ILE A 260 24.49 -11.92 -10.01
CA ILE A 260 23.13 -11.77 -9.47
C ILE A 260 22.47 -13.15 -9.49
N GLU A 261 22.02 -13.56 -8.32
CA GLU A 261 21.11 -14.69 -8.15
C GLU A 261 19.69 -14.21 -8.36
N ARG A 262 18.87 -15.04 -9.02
CA ARG A 262 17.46 -14.74 -9.31
C ARG A 262 16.62 -15.89 -8.81
N GLU A 263 15.66 -15.57 -7.97
CA GLU A 263 14.72 -16.53 -7.39
C GLU A 263 13.27 -16.04 -7.66
N SER A 264 12.42 -16.92 -8.14
CA SER A 264 10.99 -16.63 -8.23
C SER A 264 10.37 -16.72 -6.83
N VAL A 265 9.66 -15.69 -6.42
CA VAL A 265 8.97 -15.64 -5.14
C VAL A 265 7.54 -15.22 -5.35
N ASP A 266 6.62 -15.86 -4.63
CA ASP A 266 5.22 -15.49 -4.63
C ASP A 266 4.91 -14.64 -3.40
N VAL A 267 4.22 -13.52 -3.64
CA VAL A 267 3.73 -12.63 -2.58
C VAL A 267 2.21 -12.57 -2.68
N PRO A 268 1.46 -13.15 -1.73
CA PRO A 268 0.03 -13.34 -1.92
C PRO A 268 -0.80 -12.10 -1.57
N ASN A 269 -1.81 -11.79 -2.40
CA ASN A 269 -3.03 -11.15 -1.90
C ASN A 269 -3.78 -12.15 -1.02
N VAL A 270 -4.39 -11.70 0.06
CA VAL A 270 -5.37 -12.50 0.80
C VAL A 270 -6.76 -12.22 0.23
N VAL A 271 -7.47 -13.27 -0.14
CA VAL A 271 -8.79 -13.17 -0.79
C VAL A 271 -9.79 -14.05 -0.08
N SER A 272 -10.87 -13.45 0.41
CA SER A 272 -11.89 -14.13 1.19
C SER A 272 -13.30 -13.81 0.70
N TRP A 273 -14.22 -14.72 0.97
CA TRP A 273 -15.59 -14.66 0.49
C TRP A 273 -16.60 -14.93 1.60
N TYR A 274 -17.58 -14.07 1.74
CA TYR A 274 -18.77 -14.33 2.55
C TYR A 274 -19.99 -14.44 1.62
N PRO A 275 -20.61 -15.62 1.48
CA PRO A 275 -21.71 -15.80 0.52
C PRO A 275 -22.94 -15.03 0.94
N GLY A 276 -23.55 -14.33 -0.01
CA GLY A 276 -24.82 -13.64 0.17
C GLY A 276 -26.00 -14.60 0.39
N THR A 277 -27.04 -14.11 1.03
CA THR A 277 -28.21 -14.90 1.40
C THR A 277 -29.24 -15.05 0.30
N ASP A 278 -29.23 -14.17 -0.72
CA ASP A 278 -30.18 -14.19 -1.83
C ASP A 278 -29.59 -14.90 -3.04
N GLU A 279 -30.12 -16.09 -3.35
CA GLU A 279 -29.62 -16.94 -4.45
C GLU A 279 -29.68 -16.27 -5.82
N THR A 280 -30.54 -15.27 -6.00
CA THR A 280 -30.69 -14.58 -7.29
C THR A 280 -29.61 -13.55 -7.54
N VAL A 281 -29.04 -12.95 -6.49
CA VAL A 281 -28.04 -11.88 -6.58
C VAL A 281 -26.72 -12.17 -5.83
N ARG A 282 -26.57 -13.33 -5.18
CA ARG A 282 -25.35 -13.68 -4.45
C ARG A 282 -24.09 -13.86 -5.31
N HIS A 283 -24.23 -13.89 -6.63
CA HIS A 283 -23.10 -13.82 -7.55
C HIS A 283 -22.51 -12.43 -7.61
N GLU A 284 -23.33 -11.39 -7.39
CA GLU A 284 -22.87 -10.02 -7.22
C GLU A 284 -22.25 -9.83 -5.85
N HIS A 285 -21.29 -8.92 -5.75
CA HIS A 285 -20.56 -8.73 -4.50
C HIS A 285 -20.10 -7.28 -4.27
N VAL A 286 -19.99 -6.92 -3.00
CA VAL A 286 -19.31 -5.73 -2.54
C VAL A 286 -17.89 -6.11 -2.16
N CYS A 287 -16.90 -5.39 -2.66
CA CYS A 287 -15.51 -5.57 -2.30
C CYS A 287 -15.11 -4.55 -1.23
N VAL A 288 -14.34 -4.99 -0.23
CA VAL A 288 -13.62 -4.11 0.69
C VAL A 288 -12.18 -4.54 0.74
N GLY A 289 -11.26 -3.60 0.70
CA GLY A 289 -9.84 -3.91 0.72
C GLY A 289 -8.98 -2.85 1.39
N ALA A 290 -7.82 -3.32 1.83
CA ALA A 290 -6.70 -2.51 2.30
C ALA A 290 -5.42 -3.21 1.91
N HIS A 291 -4.32 -2.49 1.71
CA HIS A 291 -3.06 -3.19 1.57
C HIS A 291 -2.52 -3.63 2.94
N LEU A 292 -1.82 -4.76 2.93
CA LEU A 292 -1.29 -5.38 4.13
C LEU A 292 0.23 -5.19 4.23
N ASP A 293 0.90 -4.98 3.11
CA ASP A 293 2.33 -4.70 3.10
C ASP A 293 2.63 -3.27 3.57
N HIS A 294 3.87 -3.07 3.99
CA HIS A 294 4.48 -1.78 4.22
C HIS A 294 5.98 -1.88 3.87
N LEU A 295 6.80 -0.94 4.29
CA LEU A 295 8.21 -0.88 3.91
C LEU A 295 9.07 -1.99 4.54
N GLY A 296 8.65 -2.58 5.65
CA GLY A 296 9.30 -3.72 6.29
C GLY A 296 10.62 -3.41 6.96
N LEU A 297 11.49 -4.40 6.96
CA LEU A 297 12.86 -4.24 7.44
C LEU A 297 13.74 -3.78 6.28
N GLN A 298 14.31 -2.57 6.40
CA GLN A 298 15.24 -2.02 5.42
C GLN A 298 16.61 -1.88 6.09
N ARG A 299 17.57 -2.75 5.73
CA ARG A 299 18.85 -2.90 6.40
C ARG A 299 18.63 -3.37 7.85
N GLU A 300 18.88 -2.52 8.83
CA GLU A 300 18.66 -2.79 10.25
C GLU A 300 17.55 -1.90 10.84
N GLU A 301 16.90 -1.09 10.00
CA GLU A 301 15.81 -0.19 10.41
C GLU A 301 14.46 -0.83 10.12
N LEU A 302 13.59 -0.85 11.13
CA LEU A 302 12.23 -1.34 11.04
C LEU A 302 11.28 -0.18 10.75
N PHE A 303 10.46 -0.34 9.70
CA PHE A 303 9.34 0.53 9.35
C PHE A 303 8.05 -0.19 9.73
N PRO A 304 7.44 0.14 10.87
CA PRO A 304 6.35 -0.66 11.43
C PRO A 304 5.04 -0.55 10.65
N GLY A 305 4.73 0.64 10.07
CA GLY A 305 3.53 0.87 9.31
C GLY A 305 2.25 0.71 10.14
N ALA A 306 2.14 1.45 11.26
CA ALA A 306 0.95 1.37 12.10
C ALA A 306 -0.25 2.05 11.45
N ASP A 307 -0.05 3.26 10.92
CA ASP A 307 -1.04 3.95 10.13
C ASP A 307 -1.07 3.40 8.71
N ASP A 308 0.08 3.32 8.08
CA ASP A 308 0.29 2.88 6.69
C ASP A 308 0.75 1.39 6.60
N ASN A 309 -0.11 0.43 6.28
CA ASN A 309 -1.55 0.48 6.35
C ASN A 309 -2.08 -0.59 7.33
N GLY A 310 -1.44 -0.64 8.52
CA GLY A 310 -1.94 -1.46 9.62
C GLY A 310 -3.34 -1.04 10.04
N SER A 311 -3.63 0.27 10.01
CA SER A 311 -4.92 0.84 10.39
C SER A 311 -6.06 0.39 9.46
N GLY A 312 -5.89 0.48 8.14
CA GLY A 312 -6.87 0.02 7.17
C GLY A 312 -7.04 -1.50 7.19
N SER A 313 -5.94 -2.25 7.28
CA SER A 313 -5.99 -3.71 7.44
C SER A 313 -6.75 -4.13 8.70
N THR A 314 -6.61 -3.39 9.80
CA THR A 314 -7.38 -3.58 11.04
C THR A 314 -8.87 -3.32 10.81
N ALA A 315 -9.24 -2.25 10.10
CA ALA A 315 -10.63 -1.94 9.79
C ALA A 315 -11.29 -3.06 8.97
N VAL A 316 -10.62 -3.63 7.97
CA VAL A 316 -11.14 -4.78 7.19
C VAL A 316 -11.48 -5.97 8.10
N LEU A 317 -10.64 -6.28 9.09
CA LEU A 317 -10.92 -7.36 10.07
C LEU A 317 -12.10 -7.02 10.99
N GLN A 318 -12.24 -5.76 11.38
CA GLN A 318 -13.41 -5.29 12.14
C GLN A 318 -14.71 -5.44 11.35
N LEU A 319 -14.69 -5.11 10.04
CA LEU A 319 -15.84 -5.34 9.16
C LEU A 319 -16.20 -6.84 9.08
N ALA A 320 -15.21 -7.71 8.92
CA ALA A 320 -15.43 -9.15 8.89
C ALA A 320 -16.16 -9.64 10.15
N ARG A 321 -15.70 -9.20 11.31
CA ARG A 321 -16.31 -9.51 12.60
C ARG A 321 -17.73 -8.97 12.71
N ALA A 322 -17.97 -7.73 12.25
CA ALA A 322 -19.29 -7.10 12.29
C ALA A 322 -20.30 -7.87 11.42
N ILE A 323 -19.91 -8.26 10.20
CA ILE A 323 -20.73 -9.08 9.30
C ILE A 323 -21.06 -10.42 9.97
N HIS A 324 -20.06 -11.05 10.59
CA HIS A 324 -20.24 -12.34 11.28
C HIS A 324 -21.20 -12.22 12.46
N ALA A 325 -21.08 -11.19 13.27
CA ALA A 325 -21.89 -11.01 14.48
C ALA A 325 -23.33 -10.55 14.18
N ASN A 326 -23.54 -9.79 13.08
CA ASN A 326 -24.85 -9.24 12.77
C ASN A 326 -25.86 -10.35 12.42
N PRO A 327 -27.07 -10.36 13.01
CA PRO A 327 -28.08 -11.36 12.69
C PRO A 327 -28.56 -11.29 11.23
N VAL A 328 -28.76 -10.08 10.71
CA VAL A 328 -29.13 -9.85 9.31
C VAL A 328 -27.88 -9.92 8.45
N LYS A 329 -27.83 -10.89 7.53
CA LYS A 329 -26.70 -11.12 6.64
C LYS A 329 -26.93 -10.41 5.30
N PRO A 330 -25.86 -9.97 4.63
CA PRO A 330 -26.00 -9.28 3.35
C PRO A 330 -26.66 -10.17 2.29
N ARG A 331 -27.52 -9.62 1.44
CA ARG A 331 -28.12 -10.34 0.33
C ARG A 331 -27.12 -10.70 -0.75
N ARG A 332 -26.24 -9.77 -1.12
CA ARG A 332 -25.11 -9.98 -2.01
C ARG A 332 -23.91 -10.47 -1.23
N SER A 333 -23.02 -11.13 -1.91
CA SER A 333 -21.80 -11.62 -1.29
C SER A 333 -20.83 -10.48 -0.95
N VAL A 334 -19.90 -10.78 -0.05
CA VAL A 334 -18.84 -9.84 0.33
C VAL A 334 -17.50 -10.46 0.01
N LEU A 335 -16.65 -9.67 -0.66
CA LEU A 335 -15.27 -10.00 -0.97
C LEU A 335 -14.37 -9.11 -0.10
N LEU A 336 -13.69 -9.70 0.89
CA LEU A 336 -12.69 -8.95 1.65
C LEU A 336 -11.30 -9.32 1.19
N MET A 337 -10.47 -8.32 0.96
CA MET A 337 -9.13 -8.48 0.44
C MET A 337 -8.09 -7.73 1.28
N ALA A 338 -6.92 -8.35 1.42
CA ALA A 338 -5.71 -7.66 1.83
C ALA A 338 -4.72 -7.73 0.68
N PHE A 339 -4.36 -6.57 0.12
CA PHE A 339 -3.48 -6.49 -1.03
C PHE A 339 -2.02 -6.58 -0.62
N CYS A 340 -1.20 -7.14 -1.49
CA CYS A 340 0.24 -7.11 -1.39
C CYS A 340 0.83 -6.03 -2.30
N ALA A 341 2.02 -5.58 -1.97
CA ALA A 341 2.84 -4.76 -2.85
C ALA A 341 2.16 -3.48 -3.37
N GLU A 342 1.33 -2.86 -2.55
CA GLU A 342 0.81 -1.51 -2.78
C GLU A 342 1.98 -0.52 -2.87
N GLU A 343 2.89 -0.59 -1.91
CA GLU A 343 4.12 0.20 -1.76
C GLU A 343 5.11 0.05 -2.93
N ARG A 344 4.85 -0.90 -3.80
CA ARG A 344 5.59 -1.15 -5.04
C ARG A 344 4.86 -0.63 -6.29
N GLY A 345 3.76 0.07 -6.11
CA GLY A 345 2.95 0.66 -7.17
C GLY A 345 1.68 -0.12 -7.48
N LEU A 346 0.93 -0.49 -6.44
CA LEU A 346 -0.39 -1.12 -6.51
C LEU A 346 -0.37 -2.51 -7.16
N LEU A 347 0.75 -3.27 -7.02
CA LEU A 347 0.94 -4.49 -7.83
C LEU A 347 -0.06 -5.59 -7.48
N GLY A 348 -0.44 -5.71 -6.21
CA GLY A 348 -1.42 -6.69 -5.76
C GLY A 348 -2.81 -6.44 -6.34
N SER A 349 -3.33 -5.23 -6.23
CA SER A 349 -4.64 -4.86 -6.79
C SER A 349 -4.66 -4.87 -8.31
N LYS A 350 -3.60 -4.39 -8.97
CA LYS A 350 -3.44 -4.48 -10.43
C LYS A 350 -3.46 -5.94 -10.91
N TYR A 351 -2.75 -6.82 -10.20
CA TYR A 351 -2.76 -8.24 -10.53
C TYR A 351 -4.14 -8.85 -10.34
N TYR A 352 -4.85 -8.50 -9.25
CA TYR A 352 -6.20 -9.00 -9.03
C TYR A 352 -7.16 -8.59 -10.14
N VAL A 353 -7.20 -7.32 -10.55
CA VAL A 353 -8.12 -6.88 -11.60
C VAL A 353 -7.74 -7.40 -12.99
N ALA A 354 -6.47 -7.80 -13.21
CA ALA A 354 -6.02 -8.47 -14.43
C ALA A 354 -6.32 -9.98 -14.42
N HIS A 355 -6.32 -10.61 -13.23
CA HIS A 355 -6.55 -12.05 -13.03
C HIS A 355 -7.60 -12.29 -11.94
N PRO A 356 -8.84 -11.81 -12.11
CA PRO A 356 -9.83 -11.80 -11.05
C PRO A 356 -10.32 -13.19 -10.70
N LEU A 357 -10.34 -13.53 -9.41
CA LEU A 357 -10.87 -14.80 -8.89
C LEU A 357 -12.40 -14.79 -8.74
N LYS A 358 -12.97 -13.59 -8.64
CA LYS A 358 -14.40 -13.31 -8.79
C LYS A 358 -14.54 -12.23 -9.87
N PRO A 359 -15.50 -12.36 -10.80
CA PRO A 359 -15.60 -11.42 -11.92
C PRO A 359 -15.73 -9.97 -11.44
N VAL A 360 -14.86 -9.09 -11.92
CA VAL A 360 -14.96 -7.65 -11.64
C VAL A 360 -16.29 -7.08 -12.15
N SER A 361 -16.83 -7.66 -13.23
CA SER A 361 -18.16 -7.30 -13.74
C SER A 361 -19.31 -7.55 -12.78
N ASP A 362 -19.13 -8.42 -11.78
CA ASP A 362 -20.15 -8.72 -10.77
C ASP A 362 -19.95 -7.88 -9.48
N MET A 363 -18.93 -7.06 -9.44
CA MET A 363 -18.66 -6.16 -8.31
C MET A 363 -19.61 -4.97 -8.35
N ILE A 364 -20.29 -4.70 -7.22
CA ILE A 364 -21.21 -3.57 -7.06
C ILE A 364 -20.44 -2.28 -6.81
N CYS A 365 -19.50 -2.33 -5.90
CA CYS A 365 -18.56 -1.26 -5.56
C CYS A 365 -17.35 -1.84 -4.84
N MET A 366 -16.28 -1.04 -4.73
CA MET A 366 -15.08 -1.35 -3.95
C MET A 366 -14.82 -0.24 -2.95
N LEU A 367 -14.71 -0.61 -1.67
CA LEU A 367 -14.39 0.27 -0.55
C LEU A 367 -12.91 0.05 -0.20
N ASN A 368 -12.09 1.07 -0.37
CA ASN A 368 -10.67 1.04 -0.04
C ASN A 368 -10.39 1.82 1.22
N ILE A 369 -9.56 1.27 2.09
CA ILE A 369 -9.22 1.86 3.38
C ILE A 369 -7.71 1.94 3.49
N ASP A 370 -7.20 3.17 3.65
CA ASP A 370 -5.75 3.36 3.72
C ASP A 370 -5.41 4.56 4.61
N MET A 371 -4.49 4.33 5.56
CA MET A 371 -3.99 5.34 6.50
C MET A 371 -5.11 6.07 7.27
N ILE A 372 -5.91 5.35 8.02
CA ILE A 372 -7.05 5.90 8.78
C ILE A 372 -6.77 5.95 10.30
N GLY A 373 -5.55 5.69 10.72
CA GLY A 373 -5.17 5.57 12.13
C GLY A 373 -4.57 6.84 12.73
N ARG A 374 -4.13 7.79 11.91
CA ARG A 374 -3.62 9.08 12.40
C ARG A 374 -4.49 10.22 11.91
N ASN A 375 -4.40 11.34 12.61
CA ASN A 375 -4.98 12.59 12.15
C ASN A 375 -4.02 13.26 11.17
N GLU A 376 -4.56 13.90 10.15
CA GLU A 376 -3.75 14.72 9.26
C GLU A 376 -3.03 15.81 10.03
N GLU A 377 -1.77 16.03 9.66
CA GLU A 377 -0.93 17.03 10.31
C GLU A 377 0.06 17.63 9.31
N SER A 378 0.07 18.94 9.26
CA SER A 378 1.03 19.72 8.46
C SER A 378 1.59 20.88 9.29
N THR A 379 2.50 21.66 8.70
CA THR A 379 3.04 22.86 9.36
C THR A 379 2.00 23.97 9.59
N SER A 380 0.89 23.93 8.88
CA SER A 380 -0.22 24.91 8.95
C SER A 380 -1.47 24.36 9.61
N GLU A 381 -1.54 23.05 9.84
CA GLU A 381 -2.74 22.36 10.29
C GLU A 381 -2.36 21.31 11.36
N PRO A 382 -2.69 21.54 12.63
CA PRO A 382 -2.34 20.63 13.71
C PRO A 382 -3.26 19.41 13.74
N ALA A 383 -2.73 18.25 14.12
CA ALA A 383 -3.47 16.99 14.22
C ALA A 383 -4.75 17.08 15.09
N SER A 384 -4.80 17.97 16.07
CA SER A 384 -5.95 18.17 16.96
C SER A 384 -7.19 18.77 16.27
N GLU A 385 -7.04 19.36 15.09
CA GLU A 385 -8.15 19.89 14.30
C GLU A 385 -8.77 18.80 13.42
N ASN A 386 -8.07 17.68 13.20
CA ASN A 386 -8.40 16.60 12.29
C ASN A 386 -8.79 15.28 13.00
N GLU A 387 -9.28 15.34 14.22
CA GLU A 387 -9.64 14.13 14.97
C GLU A 387 -10.78 13.33 14.33
N ASN A 388 -11.75 14.03 13.73
CA ASN A 388 -12.93 13.45 13.10
C ASN A 388 -13.07 13.79 11.61
N THR A 389 -12.04 14.32 10.96
CA THR A 389 -12.00 14.52 9.51
C THR A 389 -11.55 13.25 8.80
N ILE A 390 -11.99 13.05 7.57
CA ILE A 390 -11.52 11.99 6.70
C ILE A 390 -11.71 12.38 5.23
N HIS A 391 -10.72 12.13 4.40
CA HIS A 391 -10.85 12.31 2.96
C HIS A 391 -11.72 11.20 2.38
N LEU A 392 -12.73 11.58 1.61
CA LEU A 392 -13.59 10.69 0.85
C LEU A 392 -13.32 10.86 -0.64
N VAL A 393 -12.61 9.90 -1.23
CA VAL A 393 -12.15 9.95 -2.62
C VAL A 393 -12.95 8.96 -3.49
N GLY A 394 -13.16 9.29 -4.74
CA GLY A 394 -13.65 8.41 -5.80
C GLY A 394 -15.17 8.31 -5.91
N SER A 395 -15.92 8.32 -4.83
CA SER A 395 -17.38 8.12 -4.90
C SER A 395 -18.12 9.19 -5.72
N GLN A 396 -17.66 10.45 -5.65
CA GLN A 396 -18.24 11.57 -6.42
C GLN A 396 -18.02 11.43 -7.92
N ASP A 397 -16.94 10.78 -8.32
CA ASP A 397 -16.49 10.71 -9.72
C ASP A 397 -17.16 9.58 -10.48
N HIS A 398 -17.75 8.61 -9.77
CA HIS A 398 -18.30 7.41 -10.36
C HIS A 398 -19.83 7.37 -10.37
N SER A 399 -20.48 7.76 -9.29
CA SER A 399 -21.93 7.65 -9.14
C SER A 399 -22.46 8.55 -8.03
N ALA A 400 -23.30 9.51 -8.39
CA ALA A 400 -23.99 10.37 -7.43
C ALA A 400 -24.84 9.57 -6.44
N ALA A 401 -25.46 8.46 -6.88
CA ALA A 401 -26.27 7.60 -6.03
C ALA A 401 -25.39 6.84 -5.00
N PHE A 402 -24.21 6.40 -5.40
CA PHE A 402 -23.24 5.76 -4.48
C PHE A 402 -22.70 6.78 -3.48
N HIS A 403 -22.30 7.95 -3.94
CA HIS A 403 -21.83 9.03 -3.08
C HIS A 403 -22.88 9.43 -2.03
N GLU A 404 -24.16 9.57 -2.42
CA GLU A 404 -25.24 9.90 -1.49
C GLU A 404 -25.47 8.77 -0.46
N MET A 405 -25.28 7.50 -0.85
CA MET A 405 -25.35 6.38 0.09
C MET A 405 -24.24 6.49 1.15
N VAL A 406 -23.00 6.81 0.76
CA VAL A 406 -21.88 7.01 1.70
C VAL A 406 -22.17 8.17 2.65
N ARG A 407 -22.66 9.29 2.14
CA ARG A 407 -23.06 10.44 2.96
C ARG A 407 -24.15 10.08 3.98
N LYS A 408 -25.17 9.33 3.54
CA LYS A 408 -26.25 8.88 4.41
C LYS A 408 -25.75 7.90 5.49
N ALA A 409 -24.85 6.98 5.15
CA ALA A 409 -24.22 6.10 6.14
C ALA A 409 -23.46 6.91 7.20
N ASN A 410 -22.77 7.96 6.78
CA ASN A 410 -22.01 8.83 7.67
C ASN A 410 -22.87 9.63 8.67
N GLU A 411 -24.15 9.84 8.38
CA GLU A 411 -25.06 10.47 9.35
C GLU A 411 -25.16 9.68 10.67
N SER A 412 -24.89 8.36 10.62
CA SER A 412 -24.86 7.49 11.80
C SER A 412 -23.47 7.34 12.42
N VAL A 413 -22.42 7.98 11.84
CA VAL A 413 -21.03 7.91 12.32
C VAL A 413 -20.49 9.27 12.72
N GLY A 414 -20.57 10.27 11.82
CA GLY A 414 -20.27 11.66 12.14
C GLY A 414 -18.88 12.14 11.74
N PHE A 415 -18.26 11.60 10.69
CA PHE A 415 -17.09 12.18 10.08
C PHE A 415 -17.40 13.52 9.41
N VAL A 416 -16.45 14.42 9.44
CA VAL A 416 -16.38 15.58 8.54
C VAL A 416 -15.63 15.12 7.29
N PHE A 417 -16.33 15.01 6.16
CA PHE A 417 -15.69 14.62 4.90
C PHE A 417 -14.93 15.77 4.29
N GLU A 418 -13.72 15.47 3.89
CA GLU A 418 -12.89 16.33 3.07
C GLU A 418 -12.85 15.76 1.64
N TYR A 419 -13.02 16.66 0.68
CA TYR A 419 -13.03 16.33 -0.74
C TYR A 419 -11.83 17.00 -1.37
N ASP A 420 -10.78 16.23 -1.53
CA ASP A 420 -9.49 16.77 -1.86
C ASP A 420 -9.31 16.95 -3.38
N GLU A 421 -9.66 18.15 -3.88
CA GLU A 421 -9.39 18.55 -5.25
C GLU A 421 -7.90 18.86 -5.49
N GLU A 422 -7.14 19.20 -4.45
CA GLU A 422 -5.76 19.69 -4.57
C GLU A 422 -4.69 18.59 -4.42
N ASN A 423 -4.90 17.62 -3.54
CA ASN A 423 -3.88 16.62 -3.21
C ASN A 423 -3.76 15.45 -4.19
N ARG A 424 -4.70 15.29 -5.10
CA ARG A 424 -4.66 14.30 -6.19
C ARG A 424 -4.31 12.90 -5.72
N VAL A 425 -5.02 12.43 -4.69
CA VAL A 425 -4.84 11.07 -4.17
C VAL A 425 -5.56 10.00 -4.99
N ASP A 426 -6.25 10.37 -6.05
CA ASP A 426 -7.07 9.50 -6.91
C ASP A 426 -6.36 8.25 -7.44
N GLY A 427 -5.06 8.28 -7.60
CA GLY A 427 -4.26 7.16 -8.10
C GLY A 427 -3.30 6.58 -7.06
N ARG A 428 -3.43 6.93 -5.78
CA ARG A 428 -2.41 6.65 -4.77
C ARG A 428 -2.66 5.44 -3.88
N SER A 429 -3.79 4.74 -4.04
CA SER A 429 -4.06 3.50 -3.33
C SER A 429 -4.84 2.52 -4.20
N ASP A 430 -5.12 1.33 -3.69
CA ASP A 430 -5.61 0.16 -4.42
C ASP A 430 -6.95 0.36 -5.13
N HIS A 431 -7.80 1.32 -4.68
CA HIS A 431 -9.05 1.68 -5.37
C HIS A 431 -8.83 2.05 -6.83
N ALA A 432 -7.68 2.64 -7.17
CA ALA A 432 -7.37 3.07 -8.54
C ALA A 432 -7.45 1.93 -9.54
N SER A 433 -6.95 0.74 -9.18
CA SER A 433 -6.98 -0.45 -10.03
C SER A 433 -8.41 -0.87 -10.39
N PHE A 434 -9.37 -0.70 -9.48
CA PHE A 434 -10.78 -1.01 -9.69
C PHE A 434 -11.52 0.10 -10.42
N SER A 435 -11.23 1.36 -10.08
CA SER A 435 -11.75 2.54 -10.75
C SER A 435 -11.44 2.51 -12.26
N GLU A 436 -10.21 2.13 -12.65
CA GLU A 436 -9.82 1.94 -14.05
C GLU A 436 -10.66 0.88 -14.80
N LYS A 437 -11.27 -0.06 -14.07
CA LYS A 437 -12.20 -1.07 -14.62
C LYS A 437 -13.65 -0.61 -14.60
N GLY A 438 -13.94 0.63 -14.19
CA GLY A 438 -15.28 1.18 -14.13
C GLY A 438 -16.10 0.71 -12.92
N VAL A 439 -15.46 0.20 -11.89
CA VAL A 439 -16.12 -0.13 -10.61
C VAL A 439 -16.30 1.15 -9.81
N PRO A 440 -17.50 1.45 -9.26
CA PRO A 440 -17.65 2.53 -8.30
C PRO A 440 -16.78 2.29 -7.07
N VAL A 441 -16.00 3.29 -6.67
CA VAL A 441 -15.05 3.14 -5.56
C VAL A 441 -15.25 4.20 -4.50
N THR A 442 -14.89 3.86 -3.25
CA THR A 442 -14.51 4.83 -2.22
C THR A 442 -13.07 4.59 -1.82
N PHE A 443 -12.41 5.65 -1.40
CA PHE A 443 -11.16 5.56 -0.70
C PHE A 443 -11.25 6.46 0.53
N LEU A 444 -11.24 5.83 1.73
CA LEU A 444 -11.15 6.52 3.00
C LEU A 444 -9.67 6.70 3.35
N PHE A 445 -9.27 7.95 3.51
CA PHE A 445 -7.89 8.33 3.80
C PHE A 445 -7.85 9.36 4.94
N GLY A 446 -7.05 9.12 5.96
CA GLY A 446 -6.95 9.96 7.15
C GLY A 446 -6.09 11.20 7.00
N GLY A 447 -5.47 11.41 5.82
CA GLY A 447 -4.54 12.50 5.55
C GLY A 447 -3.08 12.15 5.80
N PHE A 448 -2.17 12.98 5.28
CA PHE A 448 -0.74 12.81 5.51
C PHE A 448 -0.33 13.32 6.88
N ASN A 449 0.68 12.70 7.45
CA ASN A 449 1.22 13.04 8.76
C ASN A 449 2.76 12.93 8.77
N PRO A 450 3.45 13.52 9.79
CA PRO A 450 4.91 13.53 9.84
C PRO A 450 5.58 12.15 9.96
N HIS A 451 4.82 11.09 10.23
CA HIS A 451 5.32 9.71 10.42
C HIS A 451 5.25 8.86 9.15
N TYR A 452 4.58 9.35 8.11
CA TYR A 452 4.42 8.65 6.83
C TYR A 452 5.75 8.16 6.26
N HIS A 453 5.85 6.87 5.97
CA HIS A 453 7.05 6.18 5.47
C HIS A 453 8.29 6.34 6.36
N LYS A 454 8.10 6.40 7.69
CA LYS A 454 9.19 6.51 8.67
C LYS A 454 9.16 5.38 9.70
N THR A 455 10.29 5.18 10.35
CA THR A 455 10.45 4.25 11.48
C THR A 455 9.61 4.65 12.71
N THR A 456 9.10 5.88 12.69
CA THR A 456 8.25 6.44 13.75
C THR A 456 6.75 6.23 13.51
N ASP A 457 6.35 5.52 12.43
CA ASP A 457 4.96 5.10 12.26
C ASP A 457 4.66 3.86 13.12
N THR A 458 4.55 4.10 14.42
CA THR A 458 4.35 3.13 15.49
C THR A 458 2.93 3.23 16.08
N MET A 459 2.63 2.41 17.08
CA MET A 459 1.36 2.47 17.82
C MET A 459 1.12 3.80 18.54
N ASP A 460 2.20 4.54 18.83
CA ASP A 460 2.10 5.83 19.53
C ASP A 460 1.43 6.88 18.63
N GLY A 461 0.45 7.57 19.16
CA GLY A 461 -0.30 8.62 18.44
C GLY A 461 -1.36 8.12 17.48
N ILE A 462 -1.67 6.82 17.49
CA ILE A 462 -2.81 6.26 16.73
C ILE A 462 -4.13 6.69 17.39
N ASN A 463 -5.05 7.20 16.58
CA ASN A 463 -6.42 7.53 16.93
C ASN A 463 -7.32 6.29 16.69
N PHE A 464 -7.49 5.46 17.72
CA PHE A 464 -8.29 4.23 17.62
C PHE A 464 -9.78 4.50 17.41
N ALA A 465 -10.28 5.65 17.88
CA ALA A 465 -11.66 6.09 17.61
C ALA A 465 -11.86 6.33 16.10
N LYS A 466 -10.88 6.93 15.42
CA LYS A 466 -10.93 7.15 13.97
C LYS A 466 -10.95 5.83 13.21
N ILE A 467 -10.09 4.86 13.57
CA ILE A 467 -10.10 3.51 12.98
C ILE A 467 -11.46 2.84 13.16
N ALA A 468 -11.99 2.84 14.38
CA ALA A 468 -13.27 2.20 14.67
C ALA A 468 -14.42 2.86 13.90
N ASN A 469 -14.44 4.20 13.80
CA ASN A 469 -15.50 4.92 13.10
C ASN A 469 -15.37 4.79 11.57
N ALA A 470 -14.15 4.71 11.00
CA ALA A 470 -13.97 4.40 9.60
C ALA A 470 -14.48 2.98 9.26
N ALA A 471 -14.16 1.99 10.11
CA ALA A 471 -14.72 0.65 9.98
C ALA A 471 -16.25 0.63 10.12
N ARG A 472 -16.84 1.40 11.03
CA ARG A 472 -18.30 1.56 11.19
C ARG A 472 -18.94 2.17 9.95
N LEU A 473 -18.33 3.20 9.37
CA LEU A 473 -18.80 3.82 8.13
C LEU A 473 -18.84 2.82 6.99
N ASP A 474 -17.73 2.16 6.73
CA ASP A 474 -17.65 1.19 5.63
C ASP A 474 -18.48 -0.06 5.88
N TYR A 475 -18.70 -0.46 7.15
CA TYR A 475 -19.66 -1.51 7.48
C TYR A 475 -21.08 -1.12 7.06
N LEU A 476 -21.54 0.09 7.35
CA LEU A 476 -22.87 0.57 6.95
C LEU A 476 -22.99 0.69 5.43
N VAL A 477 -21.97 1.25 4.77
CA VAL A 477 -21.93 1.37 3.30
C VAL A 477 -21.99 -0.01 2.65
N LEU A 478 -21.19 -0.98 3.14
CA LEU A 478 -21.18 -2.35 2.67
C LEU A 478 -22.56 -2.99 2.79
N MET A 479 -23.19 -2.93 3.98
CA MET A 479 -24.49 -3.54 4.22
C MET A 479 -25.57 -2.91 3.34
N MET A 480 -25.58 -1.59 3.22
CA MET A 480 -26.53 -0.87 2.36
C MET A 480 -26.31 -1.20 0.88
N ALA A 481 -25.08 -1.25 0.40
CA ALA A 481 -24.75 -1.60 -0.98
C ALA A 481 -25.11 -3.05 -1.29
N ALA A 482 -24.91 -3.97 -0.35
CA ALA A 482 -25.29 -5.37 -0.52
C ALA A 482 -26.81 -5.58 -0.64
N GLU A 483 -27.64 -4.69 -0.07
CA GLU A 483 -29.10 -4.69 -0.22
C GLU A 483 -29.56 -4.04 -1.53
N GLN A 484 -28.87 -3.00 -1.98
CA GLN A 484 -29.23 -2.21 -3.14
C GLN A 484 -28.85 -2.92 -4.45
N GLY A 485 -29.38 -2.44 -5.57
CA GLY A 485 -28.93 -2.83 -6.91
C GLY A 485 -27.62 -2.12 -7.31
N ARG A 486 -27.16 -2.42 -8.53
CA ARG A 486 -25.98 -1.74 -9.09
C ARG A 486 -26.20 -0.24 -9.17
N PHE A 487 -25.16 0.50 -8.89
CA PHE A 487 -25.15 1.95 -9.06
C PHE A 487 -25.04 2.30 -10.55
N ALA A 488 -25.86 3.25 -11.00
CA ALA A 488 -25.68 3.84 -12.30
C ALA A 488 -24.39 4.68 -12.28
N LEU A 489 -23.54 4.47 -13.27
CA LEU A 489 -22.35 5.32 -13.44
C LEU A 489 -22.78 6.63 -14.09
N ASP A 490 -22.24 7.72 -13.57
CA ASP A 490 -22.44 9.04 -14.15
C ASP A 490 -21.63 9.16 -15.46
N GLU A 491 -22.12 9.95 -16.41
CA GLU A 491 -21.34 10.25 -17.60
C GLU A 491 -20.07 11.04 -17.17
N LYS A 492 -18.91 10.56 -17.63
CA LYS A 492 -17.65 11.25 -17.34
C LYS A 492 -17.73 12.69 -17.88
N LYS A 493 -17.61 13.66 -16.99
CA LYS A 493 -17.59 15.09 -17.32
C LYS A 493 -16.28 15.48 -18.00
#